data_aa5f5157d316e907ec6451adc6170691
#
_entry.id   aa5f5157d316e907ec6451adc6170691
#
_cell.length_a   1.000
_cell.length_b   1.000
_cell.length_c   1.000
_cell.angle_alpha   90.00
_cell.angle_beta   90.00
_cell.angle_gamma   90.00
#
_symmetry.space_group_name_H-M   'P 1'
#
loop_
_entity.id
_entity.type
_entity.pdbx_description
1 polymer ?
#
loop_
_entity_poly.entity_id
_entity_poly.type
_entity_poly.pdbx_seq_one_letter_code
_entity_poly.pdbx_strand_id
1 'polypeptide(L)'
;MLALAFILPWMVKSWIEVANPFSPFANRIFPNPYVHISFEDTYRKYMRVYALTSYWQIPWQVTVRGDLTTGLIGPLFLLSPLALLALRFREGRQLLLAGLIFGAPYLTNVGTRFLIPAIPFISLSLALALSGLEWLLLVLVAAQAISCWPNAVQLYCAPGTWRLAKVSPKAALRIQPEEDYLNGNLGYDMARMIQSSVPANAKVLTFSQPGTAYTSRQILVGYEGAFNELLQDILWTPMFRDFQPTRILTFQFPPRELRRVRVVQTASVPEAQWSVAELRVFAGGRELPREPEWRLTAHPNPWDVQLAFDNSPVTRWRSWQPPEPGMYLEIDFPRGQTLDSVIVESSGDSSAAKIKLDGLANDGKWTTIAAAPTESIRPNRMSLRQAATAELKARGVRYLLIIDDTIGANDFRSYSKLWGMKSVAQHGVARLYFIE
;
A
#
# COMPACT_ATOMS: atom_id res chain seq x y z
N MET A 1 30.92 -1.35 13.36
CA MET A 1 31.42 -1.88 12.08
C MET A 1 30.79 -3.22 11.69
N LEU A 2 30.76 -4.25 12.56
CA LEU A 2 30.13 -5.56 12.23
C LEU A 2 28.67 -5.47 11.80
N ALA A 3 27.83 -4.66 12.47
CA ALA A 3 26.41 -4.51 12.10
C ALA A 3 26.22 -3.94 10.68
N LEU A 4 27.09 -3.01 10.26
CA LEU A 4 27.08 -2.47 8.89
C LEU A 4 27.39 -3.55 7.85
N ALA A 5 28.31 -4.48 8.15
CA ALA A 5 28.66 -5.58 7.25
C ALA A 5 27.45 -6.48 6.94
N PHE A 6 26.52 -6.66 7.90
CA PHE A 6 25.30 -7.44 7.68
C PHE A 6 24.19 -6.68 6.95
N ILE A 7 24.13 -5.35 7.10
CA ILE A 7 23.09 -4.51 6.46
C ILE A 7 23.51 -4.11 5.04
N LEU A 8 24.82 -3.91 4.82
CA LEU A 8 25.35 -3.41 3.54
C LEU A 8 24.93 -4.24 2.32
N PRO A 9 24.93 -5.59 2.32
CA PRO A 9 24.47 -6.37 1.18
C PRO A 9 23.02 -6.07 0.78
N TRP A 10 22.13 -5.85 1.77
CA TRP A 10 20.73 -5.48 1.52
C TRP A 10 20.60 -4.07 0.97
N MET A 11 21.39 -3.13 1.49
CA MET A 11 21.41 -1.76 0.97
C MET A 11 21.92 -1.72 -0.48
N VAL A 12 22.98 -2.49 -0.79
CA VAL A 12 23.51 -2.61 -2.16
C VAL A 12 22.48 -3.24 -3.09
N LYS A 13 21.84 -4.33 -2.67
CA LYS A 13 20.76 -4.95 -3.43
C LYS A 13 19.65 -3.95 -3.72
N SER A 14 19.13 -3.27 -2.71
CA SER A 14 18.06 -2.27 -2.88
C SER A 14 18.51 -1.10 -3.77
N TRP A 15 19.77 -0.69 -3.68
CA TRP A 15 20.33 0.32 -4.58
C TRP A 15 20.31 -0.14 -6.04
N ILE A 16 20.75 -1.38 -6.30
CA ILE A 16 20.80 -1.94 -7.66
C ILE A 16 19.40 -2.11 -8.25
N GLU A 17 18.45 -2.63 -7.46
CA GLU A 17 17.11 -2.97 -7.94
C GLU A 17 16.20 -1.77 -8.10
N VAL A 18 16.26 -0.81 -7.17
CA VAL A 18 15.29 0.31 -7.08
C VAL A 18 15.93 1.69 -6.91
N ALA A 19 17.25 1.81 -7.07
CA ALA A 19 18.03 3.04 -6.89
C ALA A 19 17.85 3.72 -5.52
N ASN A 20 17.38 2.96 -4.50
CA ASN A 20 17.16 3.45 -3.15
C ASN A 20 17.70 2.44 -2.12
N PRO A 21 18.85 2.72 -1.46
CA PRO A 21 19.44 1.79 -0.50
C PRO A 21 18.62 1.62 0.78
N PHE A 22 17.69 2.54 1.05
CA PHE A 22 16.82 2.54 2.23
C PHE A 22 15.37 2.18 1.91
N SER A 23 15.11 1.68 0.69
CA SER A 23 13.75 1.30 0.29
C SER A 23 13.08 0.40 1.35
N PRO A 24 11.80 0.63 1.67
CA PRO A 24 10.82 1.53 1.02
C PRO A 24 10.79 2.97 1.58
N PHE A 25 11.77 3.38 2.34
CA PHE A 25 11.85 4.71 2.95
C PHE A 25 12.85 5.62 2.22
N ALA A 26 12.91 6.89 2.65
CA ALA A 26 13.80 7.92 2.10
C ALA A 26 13.57 8.24 0.60
N ASN A 27 12.34 8.08 0.10
CA ASN A 27 11.99 8.28 -1.31
C ASN A 27 12.10 9.74 -1.77
N ARG A 28 12.11 10.72 -0.84
CA ARG A 28 12.39 12.13 -1.16
C ARG A 28 13.85 12.37 -1.54
N ILE A 29 14.78 11.52 -1.03
CA ILE A 29 16.23 11.61 -1.30
C ILE A 29 16.59 10.69 -2.46
N PHE A 30 16.04 9.48 -2.45
CA PHE A 30 16.26 8.43 -3.44
C PHE A 30 14.91 8.07 -4.06
N PRO A 31 14.48 8.77 -5.14
CA PRO A 31 13.20 8.48 -5.80
C PRO A 31 13.11 7.01 -6.21
N ASN A 32 11.99 6.37 -5.87
CA ASN A 32 11.76 4.95 -6.11
C ASN A 32 10.44 4.77 -6.86
N PRO A 33 10.44 4.20 -8.08
CA PRO A 33 9.22 4.03 -8.89
C PRO A 33 8.21 3.03 -8.31
N TYR A 34 8.60 2.25 -7.29
CA TYR A 34 7.75 1.24 -6.67
C TYR A 34 7.10 1.70 -5.36
N VAL A 35 7.44 2.89 -4.87
CA VAL A 35 6.89 3.44 -3.62
C VAL A 35 6.61 4.92 -3.79
N HIS A 36 5.36 5.33 -3.59
CA HIS A 36 4.97 6.73 -3.65
C HIS A 36 5.36 7.48 -2.37
N ILE A 37 5.74 8.74 -2.52
CA ILE A 37 6.11 9.61 -1.39
C ILE A 37 4.95 9.74 -0.39
N SER A 38 3.71 9.84 -0.89
CA SER A 38 2.51 9.90 -0.06
C SER A 38 2.30 8.63 0.78
N PHE A 39 2.65 7.46 0.26
CA PHE A 39 2.61 6.21 1.02
C PHE A 39 3.59 6.26 2.19
N GLU A 40 4.83 6.70 1.96
CA GLU A 40 5.83 6.85 3.02
C GLU A 40 5.38 7.83 4.11
N ASP A 41 4.84 8.98 3.73
CA ASP A 41 4.36 9.99 4.68
C ASP A 41 3.14 9.50 5.47
N THR A 42 2.18 8.84 4.82
CA THR A 42 1.00 8.26 5.46
C THR A 42 1.40 7.12 6.40
N TYR A 43 2.28 6.22 5.95
CA TYR A 43 2.79 5.13 6.76
C TYR A 43 3.52 5.65 8.00
N ARG A 44 4.42 6.63 7.83
CA ARG A 44 5.16 7.26 8.92
C ARG A 44 4.23 7.93 9.93
N LYS A 45 3.22 8.66 9.45
CA LYS A 45 2.22 9.29 10.30
C LYS A 45 1.42 8.24 11.09
N TYR A 46 0.95 7.19 10.43
CA TYR A 46 0.21 6.10 11.05
C TYR A 46 1.05 5.35 12.09
N MET A 47 2.27 4.94 11.73
CA MET A 47 3.18 4.20 12.63
C MET A 47 3.60 5.00 13.85
N ARG A 48 3.63 6.32 13.76
CA ARG A 48 4.01 7.21 14.85
C ARG A 48 2.91 7.38 15.89
N VAL A 49 1.68 7.31 15.49
CA VAL A 49 0.53 7.66 16.34
C VAL A 49 -0.34 6.44 16.63
N TYR A 50 -0.48 5.50 15.67
CA TYR A 50 -1.52 4.48 15.68
C TYR A 50 -2.88 5.12 16.01
N ALA A 51 -3.67 4.50 16.90
CA ALA A 51 -4.94 5.05 17.39
C ALA A 51 -4.83 5.74 18.75
N LEU A 52 -3.60 6.05 19.22
CA LEU A 52 -3.38 6.67 20.52
C LEU A 52 -3.82 8.14 20.53
N THR A 53 -4.55 8.52 21.54
CA THR A 53 -4.90 9.92 21.81
C THR A 53 -3.88 10.60 22.75
N SER A 54 -3.13 9.81 23.53
CA SER A 54 -2.08 10.29 24.43
C SER A 54 -1.00 9.22 24.61
N TYR A 55 0.26 9.64 24.66
CA TYR A 55 1.39 8.76 24.93
C TYR A 55 1.36 8.10 26.31
N TRP A 56 0.65 8.68 27.28
CA TRP A 56 0.46 8.07 28.60
C TRP A 56 -0.35 6.77 28.56
N GLN A 57 -1.05 6.50 27.48
CA GLN A 57 -1.76 5.23 27.27
C GLN A 57 -0.81 4.07 26.93
N ILE A 58 0.41 4.37 26.42
CA ILE A 58 1.35 3.34 25.92
C ILE A 58 1.61 2.24 26.95
N PRO A 59 2.02 2.54 28.21
CA PRO A 59 2.32 1.46 29.17
C PRO A 59 1.16 0.49 29.36
N TRP A 60 -0.06 1.01 29.46
CA TRP A 60 -1.27 0.20 29.63
C TRP A 60 -1.64 -0.55 28.36
N GLN A 61 -1.56 0.10 27.22
CA GLN A 61 -1.87 -0.50 25.92
C GLN A 61 -0.91 -1.63 25.58
N VAL A 62 0.39 -1.39 25.73
CA VAL A 62 1.42 -2.37 25.37
C VAL A 62 1.43 -3.58 26.32
N THR A 63 0.98 -3.41 27.58
CA THR A 63 1.06 -4.49 28.56
C THR A 63 -0.26 -5.22 28.80
N VAL A 64 -1.40 -4.52 28.67
CA VAL A 64 -2.70 -5.06 29.10
C VAL A 64 -3.75 -5.03 28.00
N ARG A 65 -4.06 -3.86 27.41
CA ARG A 65 -5.21 -3.73 26.50
C ARG A 65 -4.93 -4.13 25.06
N GLY A 66 -3.90 -3.54 24.45
CA GLY A 66 -3.33 -3.89 23.15
C GLY A 66 -4.11 -3.44 21.92
N ASP A 67 -5.34 -2.93 22.04
CA ASP A 67 -6.19 -2.55 20.90
C ASP A 67 -5.62 -1.36 20.10
N LEU A 68 -5.12 -0.33 20.78
CA LEU A 68 -4.59 0.87 20.15
C LEU A 68 -3.17 0.72 19.59
N THR A 69 -2.41 -0.31 20.04
CA THR A 69 -1.02 -0.57 19.65
C THR A 69 -0.83 -1.90 18.93
N THR A 70 -1.93 -2.53 18.52
CA THR A 70 -1.98 -3.79 17.76
C THR A 70 -1.21 -4.95 18.39
N GLY A 71 -1.46 -5.19 19.68
CA GLY A 71 -0.91 -6.30 20.44
C GLY A 71 -0.43 -5.90 21.83
N LEU A 72 -0.05 -6.87 22.63
CA LEU A 72 0.44 -6.69 23.99
C LEU A 72 1.57 -7.68 24.32
N ILE A 73 2.39 -7.35 25.32
CA ILE A 73 3.52 -8.16 25.80
C ILE A 73 3.26 -8.84 27.16
N GLY A 74 2.15 -8.49 27.79
CA GLY A 74 1.72 -9.05 29.08
C GLY A 74 1.91 -8.12 30.28
N PRO A 75 1.09 -8.30 31.32
CA PRO A 75 0.94 -7.33 32.41
C PRO A 75 2.18 -7.20 33.31
N LEU A 76 3.03 -8.24 33.38
CA LEU A 76 4.24 -8.14 34.20
C LEU A 76 5.24 -7.13 33.70
N PHE A 77 5.18 -6.77 32.43
CA PHE A 77 6.03 -5.70 31.88
C PHE A 77 5.68 -4.30 32.40
N LEU A 78 4.59 -4.13 33.16
CA LEU A 78 4.39 -2.95 34.01
C LEU A 78 5.50 -2.77 35.06
N LEU A 79 6.18 -3.85 35.40
CA LEU A 79 7.34 -3.84 36.33
C LEU A 79 8.65 -3.43 35.60
N SER A 80 8.63 -3.17 34.29
CA SER A 80 9.83 -2.80 33.54
C SER A 80 10.64 -1.64 34.14
N PRO A 81 10.07 -0.62 34.84
CA PRO A 81 10.87 0.40 35.50
C PRO A 81 11.83 -0.17 36.57
N LEU A 82 11.50 -1.30 37.18
CA LEU A 82 12.40 -1.96 38.14
C LEU A 82 13.71 -2.48 37.52
N ALA A 83 13.73 -2.65 36.17
CA ALA A 83 14.95 -2.98 35.44
C ALA A 83 16.06 -1.95 35.68
N LEU A 84 15.72 -0.68 36.00
CA LEU A 84 16.69 0.37 36.28
C LEU A 84 17.52 0.05 37.54
N LEU A 85 17.03 -0.79 38.45
CA LEU A 85 17.83 -1.26 39.57
C LEU A 85 19.04 -2.08 39.15
N ALA A 86 19.05 -2.63 37.93
CA ALA A 86 20.21 -3.30 37.34
C ALA A 86 21.37 -2.38 37.04
N LEU A 87 21.21 -1.04 37.04
CA LEU A 87 22.27 -0.06 36.87
C LEU A 87 23.42 -0.22 37.91
N ARG A 88 23.14 -0.82 39.05
CA ARG A 88 24.11 -1.13 40.07
C ARG A 88 25.16 -2.16 39.61
N PHE A 89 24.83 -2.98 38.62
CA PHE A 89 25.71 -3.99 38.05
C PHE A 89 26.32 -3.51 36.70
N ARG A 90 27.54 -3.93 36.38
CA ARG A 90 28.17 -3.60 35.12
C ARG A 90 27.41 -4.19 33.93
N GLU A 91 27.02 -5.46 34.06
CA GLU A 91 26.23 -6.21 33.06
C GLU A 91 24.84 -5.58 32.86
N GLY A 92 24.23 -5.13 33.95
CA GLY A 92 22.94 -4.45 33.90
C GLY A 92 22.98 -3.14 33.12
N ARG A 93 24.06 -2.36 33.25
CA ARG A 93 24.27 -1.15 32.42
C ARG A 93 24.38 -1.47 30.94
N GLN A 94 25.08 -2.56 30.59
CA GLN A 94 25.20 -3.00 29.19
C GLN A 94 23.85 -3.48 28.63
N LEU A 95 23.09 -4.27 29.42
CA LEU A 95 21.77 -4.73 29.03
C LEU A 95 20.78 -3.57 28.85
N LEU A 96 20.76 -2.61 29.77
CA LEU A 96 19.89 -1.43 29.68
C LEU A 96 20.26 -0.54 28.48
N LEU A 97 21.57 -0.37 28.20
CA LEU A 97 22.03 0.34 27.01
C LEU A 97 21.58 -0.37 25.73
N ALA A 98 21.73 -1.69 25.66
CA ALA A 98 21.24 -2.49 24.55
C ALA A 98 19.70 -2.37 24.42
N GLY A 99 18.97 -2.48 25.54
CA GLY A 99 17.52 -2.28 25.57
C GLY A 99 17.09 -0.90 25.03
N LEU A 100 17.84 0.14 25.38
CA LEU A 100 17.61 1.50 24.85
C LEU A 100 17.87 1.58 23.35
N ILE A 101 19.00 1.04 22.87
CA ILE A 101 19.35 1.05 21.44
C ILE A 101 18.31 0.30 20.61
N PHE A 102 17.95 -0.92 21.03
CA PHE A 102 16.97 -1.73 20.33
C PHE A 102 15.53 -1.26 20.51
N GLY A 103 15.25 -0.51 21.58
CA GLY A 103 13.95 0.12 21.84
C GLY A 103 13.78 1.50 21.16
N ALA A 104 14.89 2.16 20.77
CA ALA A 104 14.83 3.49 20.17
C ALA A 104 13.92 3.60 18.92
N PRO A 105 13.84 2.59 18.02
CA PRO A 105 12.91 2.62 16.89
C PRO A 105 11.45 2.72 17.30
N TYR A 106 11.09 2.34 18.53
CA TYR A 106 9.73 2.47 19.06
C TYR A 106 9.25 3.92 19.11
N LEU A 107 10.15 4.89 19.23
CA LEU A 107 9.80 6.32 19.21
C LEU A 107 9.19 6.76 17.86
N THR A 108 9.48 6.02 16.80
CA THR A 108 8.92 6.27 15.46
C THR A 108 7.81 5.29 15.08
N ASN A 109 7.70 4.17 15.81
CA ASN A 109 6.75 3.09 15.54
C ASN A 109 6.18 2.58 16.86
N VAL A 110 5.08 3.12 17.33
CA VAL A 110 4.50 2.82 18.66
C VAL A 110 3.70 1.50 18.73
N GLY A 111 3.69 0.70 17.66
CA GLY A 111 3.10 -0.64 17.70
C GLY A 111 3.87 -1.61 18.59
N THR A 112 3.17 -2.40 19.38
CA THR A 112 3.76 -3.31 20.39
C THR A 112 4.84 -4.22 19.82
N ARG A 113 4.70 -4.70 18.59
CA ARG A 113 5.69 -5.57 17.92
C ARG A 113 7.08 -4.93 17.77
N PHE A 114 7.18 -3.60 17.74
CA PHE A 114 8.44 -2.90 17.61
C PHE A 114 9.25 -2.83 18.92
N LEU A 115 8.64 -3.26 20.05
CA LEU A 115 9.36 -3.48 21.31
C LEU A 115 10.00 -4.86 21.41
N ILE A 116 9.62 -5.83 20.56
CA ILE A 116 10.12 -7.21 20.63
C ILE A 116 11.65 -7.27 20.70
N PRO A 117 12.43 -6.51 19.91
CA PRO A 117 13.89 -6.53 19.99
C PRO A 117 14.46 -6.05 21.32
N ALA A 118 13.75 -5.20 22.06
CA ALA A 118 14.19 -4.69 23.36
C ALA A 118 13.80 -5.61 24.54
N ILE A 119 12.74 -6.42 24.37
CA ILE A 119 12.18 -7.27 25.45
C ILE A 119 13.22 -8.18 26.10
N PRO A 120 14.10 -8.91 25.39
CA PRO A 120 15.11 -9.77 26.00
C PRO A 120 16.02 -9.00 26.96
N PHE A 121 16.47 -7.82 26.56
CA PHE A 121 17.39 -6.99 27.38
C PHE A 121 16.69 -6.45 28.63
N ILE A 122 15.43 -6.02 28.51
CA ILE A 122 14.64 -5.56 29.64
C ILE A 122 14.36 -6.73 30.60
N SER A 123 14.03 -7.90 30.08
CA SER A 123 13.76 -9.12 30.89
C SER A 123 15.00 -9.56 31.64
N LEU A 124 16.16 -9.58 31.00
CA LEU A 124 17.44 -9.91 31.66
C LEU A 124 17.84 -8.87 32.68
N SER A 125 17.58 -7.58 32.43
CA SER A 125 17.81 -6.51 33.40
C SER A 125 16.91 -6.67 34.65
N LEU A 126 15.64 -7.03 34.45
CA LEU A 126 14.72 -7.35 35.56
C LEU A 126 15.21 -8.56 36.37
N ALA A 127 15.64 -9.62 35.67
CA ALA A 127 16.19 -10.80 36.34
C ALA A 127 17.44 -10.46 37.16
N LEU A 128 18.34 -9.66 36.62
CA LEU A 128 19.56 -9.20 37.30
C LEU A 128 19.22 -8.27 38.48
N ALA A 129 18.20 -7.41 38.32
CA ALA A 129 17.74 -6.54 39.40
C ALA A 129 17.21 -7.33 40.60
N LEU A 130 16.63 -8.53 40.36
CA LEU A 130 16.10 -9.44 41.34
C LEU A 130 17.11 -10.55 41.76
N SER A 131 18.40 -10.40 41.39
CA SER A 131 19.42 -11.37 41.81
C SER A 131 19.47 -11.50 43.33
N GLY A 132 19.49 -12.74 43.84
CA GLY A 132 19.33 -13.05 45.28
C GLY A 132 17.88 -13.30 45.72
N LEU A 133 16.90 -13.15 44.81
CA LEU A 133 15.48 -13.46 45.01
C LEU A 133 14.97 -14.41 43.92
N GLU A 134 15.71 -15.49 43.67
CA GLU A 134 15.45 -16.43 42.57
C GLU A 134 14.05 -17.03 42.60
N TRP A 135 13.54 -17.30 43.85
CA TRP A 135 12.18 -17.78 44.02
C TRP A 135 11.12 -16.79 43.50
N LEU A 136 11.36 -15.49 43.77
CA LEU A 136 10.45 -14.43 43.26
C LEU A 136 10.51 -14.35 41.75
N LEU A 137 11.69 -14.46 41.17
CA LEU A 137 11.86 -14.50 39.73
C LEU A 137 11.09 -15.67 39.09
N LEU A 138 11.17 -16.87 39.66
CA LEU A 138 10.41 -18.02 39.19
C LEU A 138 8.89 -17.78 39.28
N VAL A 139 8.43 -17.19 40.38
CA VAL A 139 7.00 -16.82 40.53
C VAL A 139 6.58 -15.82 39.45
N LEU A 140 7.38 -14.79 39.20
CA LEU A 140 7.07 -13.80 38.15
C LEU A 140 7.06 -14.42 36.74
N VAL A 141 8.00 -15.29 36.42
CA VAL A 141 8.02 -16.01 35.13
C VAL A 141 6.79 -16.89 35.00
N ALA A 142 6.41 -17.64 36.05
CA ALA A 142 5.20 -18.46 36.03
C ALA A 142 3.94 -17.59 35.90
N ALA A 143 3.86 -16.47 36.60
CA ALA A 143 2.75 -15.53 36.51
C ALA A 143 2.62 -14.92 35.09
N GLN A 144 3.76 -14.56 34.46
CA GLN A 144 3.77 -14.11 33.06
C GLN A 144 3.28 -15.19 32.11
N ALA A 145 3.78 -16.43 32.26
CA ALA A 145 3.36 -17.54 31.41
C ALA A 145 1.85 -17.82 31.54
N ILE A 146 1.32 -17.80 32.78
CA ILE A 146 -0.12 -17.97 33.02
C ILE A 146 -0.93 -16.80 32.46
N SER A 147 -0.50 -15.56 32.72
CA SER A 147 -1.22 -14.38 32.25
C SER A 147 -1.23 -14.25 30.71
N CYS A 148 -0.18 -14.73 30.04
CA CYS A 148 -0.11 -14.78 28.58
C CYS A 148 -0.72 -16.04 27.95
N TRP A 149 -1.29 -16.94 28.75
CA TRP A 149 -2.02 -18.08 28.23
C TRP A 149 -3.32 -17.64 27.52
N PRO A 150 -3.69 -18.21 26.37
CA PRO A 150 -4.80 -17.69 25.54
C PRO A 150 -6.08 -17.37 26.31
N ASN A 151 -6.54 -18.28 27.17
CA ASN A 151 -7.76 -18.06 27.93
C ASN A 151 -7.60 -16.95 28.99
N ALA A 152 -6.44 -16.82 29.61
CA ALA A 152 -6.18 -15.79 30.61
C ALA A 152 -6.08 -14.40 29.95
N VAL A 153 -5.39 -14.29 28.80
CA VAL A 153 -5.27 -13.03 28.04
C VAL A 153 -6.63 -12.48 27.63
N GLN A 154 -7.54 -13.35 27.19
CA GLN A 154 -8.89 -12.94 26.76
C GLN A 154 -9.72 -12.30 27.89
N LEU A 155 -9.36 -12.51 29.15
CA LEU A 155 -10.07 -11.92 30.31
C LEU A 155 -9.75 -10.43 30.51
N TYR A 156 -8.59 -9.95 30.01
CA TYR A 156 -8.15 -8.58 30.26
C TYR A 156 -7.78 -7.77 29.02
N CYS A 157 -7.42 -8.43 27.90
CA CYS A 157 -7.13 -7.71 26.68
C CYS A 157 -8.40 -7.21 25.98
N ALA A 158 -8.24 -6.26 25.07
CA ALA A 158 -9.35 -5.83 24.22
C ALA A 158 -9.73 -6.93 23.22
N PRO A 159 -11.03 -7.06 22.86
CA PRO A 159 -11.48 -8.07 21.91
C PRO A 159 -10.71 -8.00 20.58
N GLY A 160 -10.30 -9.16 20.05
CA GLY A 160 -9.58 -9.26 18.77
C GLY A 160 -8.08 -8.91 18.83
N THR A 161 -7.57 -8.42 19.95
CA THR A 161 -6.15 -8.05 20.09
C THR A 161 -5.22 -9.27 20.15
N TRP A 162 -5.62 -10.28 20.88
CA TRP A 162 -4.85 -11.52 21.01
C TRP A 162 -5.32 -12.55 19.99
N ARG A 163 -4.47 -12.83 19.01
CA ARG A 163 -4.84 -13.69 17.87
C ARG A 163 -4.68 -15.19 18.15
N LEU A 164 -3.90 -15.56 19.17
CA LEU A 164 -3.71 -16.95 19.56
C LEU A 164 -4.92 -17.42 20.39
N ALA A 165 -5.93 -17.94 19.71
CA ALA A 165 -7.15 -18.41 20.40
C ALA A 165 -6.98 -19.76 21.11
N LYS A 166 -6.09 -20.63 20.59
CA LYS A 166 -5.84 -21.98 21.11
C LYS A 166 -4.36 -22.32 21.04
N VAL A 167 -3.88 -23.03 22.02
CA VAL A 167 -2.59 -23.74 21.95
C VAL A 167 -2.91 -25.20 21.66
N SER A 168 -2.35 -25.74 20.57
CA SER A 168 -2.49 -27.15 20.21
C SER A 168 -1.16 -27.88 20.43
N PRO A 169 -0.90 -28.48 21.59
CA PRO A 169 0.29 -29.30 21.80
C PRO A 169 0.41 -30.45 20.79
N LYS A 170 -0.72 -31.03 20.38
CA LYS A 170 -0.76 -32.11 19.41
C LYS A 170 -0.25 -31.68 18.03
N ALA A 171 -0.63 -30.48 17.56
CA ALA A 171 -0.12 -29.93 16.31
C ALA A 171 1.38 -29.56 16.43
N ALA A 172 1.78 -28.93 17.54
CA ALA A 172 3.18 -28.59 17.81
C ALA A 172 4.10 -29.82 17.85
N LEU A 173 3.61 -30.92 18.40
CA LEU A 173 4.31 -32.20 18.45
C LEU A 173 4.12 -33.05 17.18
N ARG A 174 3.42 -32.54 16.15
CA ARG A 174 3.08 -33.27 14.91
C ARG A 174 2.31 -34.58 15.12
N ILE A 175 1.54 -34.68 16.22
CA ILE A 175 0.65 -35.81 16.52
C ILE A 175 -0.68 -35.65 15.77
N GLN A 176 -1.10 -34.40 15.55
CA GLN A 176 -2.26 -34.07 14.73
C GLN A 176 -1.78 -33.68 13.34
N PRO A 177 -2.41 -34.18 12.24
CA PRO A 177 -2.12 -33.73 10.88
C PRO A 177 -2.28 -32.22 10.75
N GLU A 178 -1.42 -31.58 9.96
CA GLU A 178 -1.44 -30.14 9.76
C GLU A 178 -2.77 -29.67 9.13
N GLU A 179 -3.30 -30.41 8.19
CA GLU A 179 -4.58 -30.12 7.55
C GLU A 179 -5.73 -30.04 8.57
N ASP A 180 -5.80 -30.98 9.52
CA ASP A 180 -6.85 -30.99 10.54
C ASP A 180 -6.75 -29.81 11.50
N TYR A 181 -5.52 -29.30 11.72
CA TYR A 181 -5.29 -28.13 12.56
C TYR A 181 -5.65 -26.83 11.85
N LEU A 182 -5.39 -26.75 10.53
CA LEU A 182 -5.59 -25.57 9.73
C LEU A 182 -7.01 -25.43 9.15
N ASN A 183 -7.78 -26.52 9.11
CA ASN A 183 -9.16 -26.51 8.65
C ASN A 183 -10.00 -25.50 9.42
N GLY A 184 -10.75 -24.66 8.69
CA GLY A 184 -11.51 -23.53 9.23
C GLY A 184 -10.70 -22.24 9.42
N ASN A 185 -9.41 -22.26 9.08
CA ASN A 185 -8.64 -21.03 8.92
C ASN A 185 -8.87 -20.44 7.52
N LEU A 186 -9.53 -19.29 7.46
CA LEU A 186 -9.92 -18.67 6.18
C LEU A 186 -8.74 -18.50 5.21
N GLY A 187 -7.56 -18.15 5.69
CA GLY A 187 -6.36 -18.00 4.84
C GLY A 187 -5.92 -19.32 4.21
N TYR A 188 -5.95 -20.42 4.99
CA TYR A 188 -5.66 -21.76 4.52
C TYR A 188 -6.73 -22.26 3.54
N ASP A 189 -8.00 -22.10 3.90
CA ASP A 189 -9.13 -22.55 3.07
C ASP A 189 -9.16 -21.83 1.71
N MET A 190 -8.87 -20.52 1.70
CA MET A 190 -8.70 -19.76 0.45
C MET A 190 -7.55 -20.32 -0.41
N ALA A 191 -6.40 -20.61 0.21
CA ALA A 191 -5.25 -21.17 -0.51
C ALA A 191 -5.57 -22.56 -1.11
N ARG A 192 -6.27 -23.40 -0.36
CA ARG A 192 -6.72 -24.73 -0.84
C ARG A 192 -7.74 -24.61 -1.98
N MET A 193 -8.70 -23.68 -1.86
CA MET A 193 -9.66 -23.38 -2.94
C MET A 193 -8.93 -22.93 -4.21
N ILE A 194 -7.96 -22.02 -4.10
CA ILE A 194 -7.12 -21.60 -5.24
C ILE A 194 -6.35 -22.80 -5.81
N GLN A 195 -5.70 -23.59 -4.96
CA GLN A 195 -4.89 -24.72 -5.38
C GLN A 195 -5.68 -25.75 -6.20
N SER A 196 -6.94 -26.00 -5.81
CA SER A 196 -7.81 -26.98 -6.46
C SER A 196 -8.52 -26.44 -7.73
N SER A 197 -8.80 -25.13 -7.77
CA SER A 197 -9.66 -24.54 -8.80
C SER A 197 -8.92 -23.77 -9.89
N VAL A 198 -7.63 -23.43 -9.66
CA VAL A 198 -6.85 -22.58 -10.56
C VAL A 198 -5.75 -23.38 -11.23
N PRO A 199 -5.57 -23.30 -12.56
CA PRO A 199 -4.45 -23.92 -13.26
C PRO A 199 -3.08 -23.48 -12.75
N ALA A 200 -2.06 -24.33 -12.86
CA ALA A 200 -0.73 -24.10 -12.29
C ALA A 200 -0.07 -22.78 -12.74
N ASN A 201 -0.26 -22.40 -14.00
CA ASN A 201 0.39 -21.22 -14.60
C ASN A 201 -0.48 -19.96 -14.58
N ALA A 202 -1.65 -20.01 -13.93
CA ALA A 202 -2.55 -18.86 -13.87
C ALA A 202 -2.25 -17.96 -12.68
N LYS A 203 -2.43 -16.65 -12.88
CA LYS A 203 -2.31 -15.63 -11.84
C LYS A 203 -3.67 -15.34 -11.22
N VAL A 204 -3.69 -15.21 -9.90
CA VAL A 204 -4.86 -14.83 -9.12
C VAL A 204 -4.61 -13.45 -8.51
N LEU A 205 -5.46 -12.48 -8.82
CA LEU A 205 -5.46 -11.19 -8.14
C LEU A 205 -6.42 -11.24 -6.94
N THR A 206 -6.02 -10.65 -5.83
CA THR A 206 -6.83 -10.55 -4.62
C THR A 206 -6.55 -9.25 -3.87
N PHE A 207 -7.51 -8.81 -3.04
CA PHE A 207 -7.35 -7.67 -2.13
C PHE A 207 -7.06 -8.12 -0.69
N SER A 208 -7.09 -9.42 -0.44
CA SER A 208 -6.84 -10.02 0.87
C SER A 208 -5.75 -11.08 0.75
N GLN A 209 -4.92 -11.20 1.77
CA GLN A 209 -3.81 -12.14 1.76
C GLN A 209 -4.28 -13.55 2.15
N PRO A 210 -4.35 -14.51 1.20
CA PRO A 210 -4.55 -15.92 1.53
C PRO A 210 -3.26 -16.51 2.13
N GLY A 211 -3.34 -17.72 2.65
CA GLY A 211 -2.17 -18.45 3.14
C GLY A 211 -1.27 -18.92 1.99
N THR A 212 -0.48 -18.01 1.41
CA THR A 212 0.32 -18.25 0.19
C THR A 212 1.28 -19.43 0.30
N ALA A 213 1.72 -19.79 1.52
CA ALA A 213 2.55 -20.97 1.77
C ALA A 213 1.85 -22.31 1.44
N TYR A 214 0.52 -22.30 1.32
CA TYR A 214 -0.29 -23.49 1.09
C TYR A 214 -0.78 -23.65 -0.36
N THR A 215 -0.27 -22.85 -1.26
CA THR A 215 -0.58 -22.94 -2.69
C THR A 215 0.67 -22.69 -3.54
N SER A 216 0.79 -23.42 -4.64
CA SER A 216 1.83 -23.20 -5.65
C SER A 216 1.41 -22.22 -6.75
N ARG A 217 0.23 -21.61 -6.64
CA ARG A 217 -0.29 -20.65 -7.61
C ARG A 217 0.31 -19.26 -7.40
N GLN A 218 0.49 -18.51 -8.47
CA GLN A 218 0.95 -17.13 -8.38
C GLN A 218 -0.20 -16.24 -7.90
N ILE A 219 -0.05 -15.68 -6.70
CA ILE A 219 -1.02 -14.77 -6.08
C ILE A 219 -0.45 -13.37 -6.13
N LEU A 220 -1.27 -12.42 -6.62
CA LEU A 220 -1.00 -11.00 -6.66
C LEU A 220 -1.93 -10.31 -5.65
N VAL A 221 -1.38 -9.82 -4.56
CA VAL A 221 -2.16 -9.09 -3.55
C VAL A 221 -2.09 -7.60 -3.86
N GLY A 222 -3.24 -6.95 -4.01
CA GLY A 222 -3.37 -5.61 -4.56
C GLY A 222 -2.50 -4.54 -3.90
N TYR A 223 -2.21 -4.65 -2.60
CA TYR A 223 -1.44 -3.67 -1.84
C TYR A 223 0.06 -4.03 -1.64
N GLU A 224 0.54 -5.15 -2.20
CA GLU A 224 1.91 -5.64 -1.94
C GLU A 224 2.98 -5.09 -2.89
N GLY A 225 2.61 -4.32 -3.89
CA GLY A 225 3.57 -3.73 -4.82
C GLY A 225 2.91 -2.80 -5.82
N ALA A 226 3.67 -1.85 -6.37
CA ALA A 226 3.16 -0.85 -7.30
C ALA A 226 2.44 -1.44 -8.52
N PHE A 227 2.94 -2.54 -9.08
CA PHE A 227 2.24 -3.23 -10.17
C PHE A 227 0.88 -3.80 -9.73
N ASN A 228 0.80 -4.34 -8.51
CA ASN A 228 -0.45 -4.88 -7.98
C ASN A 228 -1.44 -3.76 -7.63
N GLU A 229 -0.95 -2.60 -7.14
CA GLU A 229 -1.77 -1.41 -6.92
C GLU A 229 -2.38 -0.90 -8.22
N LEU A 230 -1.65 -0.94 -9.33
CA LEU A 230 -2.19 -0.63 -10.65
C LEU A 230 -3.33 -1.58 -11.03
N LEU A 231 -3.16 -2.90 -10.83
CA LEU A 231 -4.24 -3.88 -11.10
C LEU A 231 -5.47 -3.63 -10.23
N GLN A 232 -5.26 -3.23 -8.99
CA GLN A 232 -6.33 -2.85 -8.07
C GLN A 232 -7.03 -1.57 -8.53
N ASP A 233 -6.30 -0.54 -8.95
CA ASP A 233 -6.87 0.72 -9.45
C ASP A 233 -7.68 0.51 -10.74
N ILE A 234 -7.23 -0.37 -11.64
CA ILE A 234 -7.97 -0.80 -12.83
C ILE A 234 -9.35 -1.35 -12.45
N LEU A 235 -9.45 -2.17 -11.41
CA LEU A 235 -10.73 -2.71 -10.93
C LEU A 235 -11.59 -1.67 -10.21
N TRP A 236 -10.98 -0.75 -9.48
CA TRP A 236 -11.72 0.29 -8.76
C TRP A 236 -12.26 1.39 -9.68
N THR A 237 -11.55 1.70 -10.76
CA THR A 237 -11.96 2.75 -11.71
C THR A 237 -13.40 2.58 -12.19
N PRO A 238 -13.89 1.41 -12.64
CA PRO A 238 -15.28 1.24 -13.04
C PRO A 238 -16.30 1.44 -11.92
N MET A 239 -15.96 1.04 -10.70
CA MET A 239 -16.88 1.17 -9.55
C MET A 239 -17.20 2.64 -9.25
N PHE A 240 -16.24 3.54 -9.48
CA PHE A 240 -16.40 4.97 -9.25
C PHE A 240 -16.85 5.74 -10.50
N ARG A 241 -16.58 5.22 -11.70
CA ARG A 241 -16.73 5.97 -12.96
C ARG A 241 -17.81 5.43 -13.90
N ASP A 242 -18.21 4.17 -13.81
CA ASP A 242 -19.08 3.55 -14.82
C ASP A 242 -20.44 4.27 -14.95
N PHE A 243 -20.90 4.85 -13.86
CA PHE A 243 -22.14 5.64 -13.79
C PHE A 243 -21.92 7.16 -13.83
N GLN A 244 -20.66 7.62 -13.91
CA GLN A 244 -20.31 9.04 -13.96
C GLN A 244 -19.76 9.38 -15.33
N PRO A 245 -20.18 10.50 -15.92
CA PRO A 245 -19.63 10.95 -17.18
C PRO A 245 -18.16 11.36 -17.03
N THR A 246 -17.37 11.16 -18.10
CA THR A 246 -16.01 11.65 -18.18
C THR A 246 -15.99 13.16 -18.39
N ARG A 247 -15.23 13.89 -17.57
CA ARG A 247 -14.97 15.33 -17.76
C ARG A 247 -13.88 15.51 -18.79
N ILE A 248 -14.17 16.31 -19.79
CA ILE A 248 -13.24 16.67 -20.87
C ILE A 248 -12.85 18.13 -20.68
N LEU A 249 -11.57 18.36 -20.43
CA LEU A 249 -10.98 19.69 -20.25
C LEU A 249 -10.20 20.03 -21.53
N THR A 250 -10.71 20.98 -22.32
CA THR A 250 -10.16 21.32 -23.64
C THR A 250 -9.49 22.69 -23.59
N PHE A 251 -8.23 22.74 -23.99
CA PHE A 251 -7.50 23.95 -24.28
C PHE A 251 -7.47 24.15 -25.79
N GLN A 252 -8.11 25.21 -26.31
CA GLN A 252 -8.01 25.63 -27.71
C GLN A 252 -7.21 26.90 -27.83
N PHE A 253 -6.33 26.98 -28.81
CA PHE A 253 -5.48 28.14 -29.05
C PHE A 253 -5.10 28.24 -30.56
N PRO A 254 -4.68 29.40 -31.04
CA PRO A 254 -4.18 29.54 -32.42
C PRO A 254 -3.00 28.57 -32.66
N PRO A 255 -2.90 27.96 -33.86
CA PRO A 255 -1.81 27.04 -34.17
C PRO A 255 -0.44 27.62 -33.79
N ARG A 256 0.32 26.87 -33.01
CA ARG A 256 1.61 27.29 -32.49
C ARG A 256 2.61 26.14 -32.52
N GLU A 257 3.80 26.41 -32.97
CA GLU A 257 4.90 25.45 -32.93
C GLU A 257 5.49 25.37 -31.53
N LEU A 258 5.48 24.17 -30.93
CA LEU A 258 5.88 23.91 -29.57
C LEU A 258 6.87 22.75 -29.54
N ARG A 259 7.94 22.94 -28.76
CA ARG A 259 8.90 21.88 -28.44
C ARG A 259 8.43 21.04 -27.28
N ARG A 260 7.78 21.68 -26.30
CA ARG A 260 7.18 21.00 -25.14
C ARG A 260 5.82 21.62 -24.85
N VAL A 261 4.98 20.78 -24.28
CA VAL A 261 3.69 21.20 -23.74
C VAL A 261 3.49 20.58 -22.38
N ARG A 262 2.99 21.36 -21.42
CA ARG A 262 2.65 20.85 -20.10
C ARG A 262 1.31 21.36 -19.62
N VAL A 263 0.56 20.45 -19.03
CA VAL A 263 -0.64 20.76 -18.23
C VAL A 263 -0.19 20.93 -16.78
N VAL A 264 -0.48 22.08 -16.18
CA VAL A 264 0.03 22.45 -14.87
C VAL A 264 -1.13 22.69 -13.92
N GLN A 265 -1.09 22.07 -12.75
CA GLN A 265 -2.03 22.30 -11.67
C GLN A 265 -1.80 23.69 -11.04
N THR A 266 -2.88 24.44 -10.82
CA THR A 266 -2.83 25.82 -10.30
C THR A 266 -3.43 25.98 -8.91
N ALA A 267 -4.11 24.95 -8.37
CA ALA A 267 -4.78 25.01 -7.07
C ALA A 267 -4.24 23.93 -6.11
N SER A 268 -4.36 24.22 -4.82
CA SER A 268 -4.17 23.25 -3.73
C SER A 268 -5.52 22.74 -3.24
N VAL A 269 -5.68 21.42 -3.11
CA VAL A 269 -6.91 20.79 -2.62
C VAL A 269 -6.55 19.66 -1.65
N PRO A 270 -6.55 19.92 -0.33
CA PRO A 270 -5.95 19.01 0.66
C PRO A 270 -6.52 17.60 0.74
N GLU A 271 -7.78 17.39 0.39
CA GLU A 271 -8.47 16.10 0.53
C GLU A 271 -8.72 15.38 -0.80
N ALA A 272 -8.13 15.88 -1.89
CA ALA A 272 -8.29 15.30 -3.22
C ALA A 272 -6.98 14.70 -3.73
N GLN A 273 -7.07 14.00 -4.85
CA GLN A 273 -5.92 13.63 -5.68
C GLN A 273 -6.17 14.13 -7.10
N TRP A 274 -5.09 14.52 -7.78
CA TRP A 274 -5.18 14.81 -9.20
C TRP A 274 -4.95 13.53 -9.99
N SER A 275 -5.88 13.22 -10.90
CA SER A 275 -5.72 12.11 -11.84
C SER A 275 -6.10 12.51 -13.25
N VAL A 276 -5.42 11.93 -14.21
CA VAL A 276 -5.62 12.13 -15.65
C VAL A 276 -5.76 10.76 -16.30
N ALA A 277 -6.92 10.51 -16.88
CA ALA A 277 -7.19 9.28 -17.61
C ALA A 277 -6.47 9.29 -18.97
N GLU A 278 -6.57 10.43 -19.71
CA GLU A 278 -5.89 10.61 -20.99
C GLU A 278 -5.49 12.08 -21.20
N LEU A 279 -4.32 12.30 -21.76
CA LEU A 279 -3.88 13.57 -22.29
C LEU A 279 -3.63 13.43 -23.79
N ARG A 280 -4.35 14.22 -24.58
CA ARG A 280 -4.33 14.17 -26.05
C ARG A 280 -3.92 15.50 -26.63
N VAL A 281 -3.14 15.50 -27.70
CA VAL A 281 -2.69 16.70 -28.42
C VAL A 281 -3.18 16.67 -29.86
N PHE A 282 -3.52 17.84 -30.41
CA PHE A 282 -4.14 17.96 -31.72
C PHE A 282 -3.42 18.99 -32.58
N ALA A 283 -3.41 18.73 -33.92
CA ALA A 283 -2.92 19.60 -34.95
C ALA A 283 -3.92 19.64 -36.12
N GLY A 284 -4.41 20.81 -36.48
CA GLY A 284 -5.40 20.97 -37.56
C GLY A 284 -6.69 20.19 -37.28
N GLY A 285 -7.10 20.09 -35.97
CA GLY A 285 -8.28 19.34 -35.54
C GLY A 285 -8.12 17.82 -35.59
N ARG A 286 -6.93 17.30 -35.85
CA ARG A 286 -6.63 15.86 -35.81
C ARG A 286 -5.76 15.52 -34.61
N GLU A 287 -6.11 14.46 -33.93
CA GLU A 287 -5.29 13.92 -32.82
C GLU A 287 -3.93 13.46 -33.39
N LEU A 288 -2.86 13.89 -32.75
CA LEU A 288 -1.52 13.36 -33.04
C LEU A 288 -1.35 12.06 -32.28
N PRO A 289 -1.10 10.94 -32.97
CA PRO A 289 -0.83 9.68 -32.30
C PRO A 289 0.47 9.79 -31.50
N ARG A 290 0.50 9.18 -30.32
CA ARG A 290 1.72 9.09 -29.53
C ARG A 290 2.81 8.35 -30.30
N GLU A 291 3.97 8.99 -30.41
CA GLU A 291 5.17 8.40 -30.99
C GLU A 291 6.11 7.89 -29.87
N PRO A 292 6.85 6.79 -30.08
CA PRO A 292 7.79 6.23 -29.10
C PRO A 292 8.87 7.22 -28.64
N GLU A 293 9.22 8.17 -29.50
CA GLU A 293 10.25 9.20 -29.28
C GLU A 293 9.80 10.34 -28.36
N TRP A 294 8.50 10.46 -28.10
CA TRP A 294 8.00 11.45 -27.14
C TRP A 294 8.48 11.13 -25.74
N ARG A 295 9.11 12.10 -25.10
CA ARG A 295 9.48 11.98 -23.69
C ARG A 295 8.35 12.50 -22.84
N LEU A 296 7.80 11.60 -22.04
CA LEU A 296 6.72 11.91 -21.12
C LEU A 296 7.29 12.09 -19.72
N THR A 297 6.94 13.18 -19.06
CA THR A 297 7.31 13.43 -17.67
C THR A 297 6.12 13.92 -16.88
N ALA A 298 6.14 13.68 -15.59
CA ALA A 298 5.15 14.18 -14.64
C ALA A 298 5.81 14.54 -13.32
N HIS A 299 5.20 15.44 -12.60
CA HIS A 299 5.51 15.73 -11.21
C HIS A 299 4.20 15.78 -10.43
N PRO A 300 4.06 15.00 -9.33
CA PRO A 300 5.13 14.31 -8.58
C PRO A 300 5.43 12.87 -8.99
N ASN A 301 4.64 12.23 -9.82
CA ASN A 301 4.72 10.80 -10.13
C ASN A 301 5.14 10.56 -11.60
N PRO A 302 6.45 10.59 -11.93
CA PRO A 302 6.92 10.47 -13.32
C PRO A 302 6.86 9.05 -13.88
N TRP A 303 6.87 8.01 -13.03
CA TRP A 303 6.96 6.61 -13.46
C TRP A 303 5.64 6.02 -13.97
N ASP A 304 4.50 6.59 -13.57
CA ASP A 304 3.17 6.20 -14.06
C ASP A 304 2.65 7.10 -15.18
N VAL A 305 3.46 8.04 -15.67
CA VAL A 305 3.00 9.06 -16.62
C VAL A 305 2.39 8.47 -17.90
N GLN A 306 2.88 7.31 -18.35
CA GLN A 306 2.34 6.64 -19.55
C GLN A 306 0.87 6.20 -19.40
N LEU A 307 0.35 6.08 -18.19
CA LEU A 307 -1.05 5.75 -17.96
C LEU A 307 -2.02 6.87 -18.34
N ALA A 308 -1.50 8.08 -18.60
CA ALA A 308 -2.25 9.19 -19.18
C ALA A 308 -2.14 9.26 -20.72
N PHE A 309 -1.57 8.23 -21.38
CA PHE A 309 -1.29 8.22 -22.81
C PHE A 309 -1.44 6.83 -23.45
N ASP A 310 -2.08 5.88 -22.77
CA ASP A 310 -2.16 4.48 -23.20
C ASP A 310 -3.48 4.11 -23.90
N ASN A 311 -4.40 5.06 -23.99
CA ASN A 311 -5.74 4.90 -24.57
C ASN A 311 -6.61 3.86 -23.83
N SER A 312 -6.28 3.51 -22.60
CA SER A 312 -7.09 2.60 -21.81
C SER A 312 -8.13 3.38 -20.98
N PRO A 313 -9.43 3.08 -21.10
CA PRO A 313 -10.46 3.81 -20.37
C PRO A 313 -10.46 3.52 -18.87
N VAL A 314 -9.64 2.57 -18.41
CA VAL A 314 -9.61 2.08 -17.02
C VAL A 314 -8.27 2.27 -16.34
N THR A 315 -7.26 2.77 -17.06
CA THR A 315 -6.01 3.24 -16.49
C THR A 315 -6.04 4.74 -16.31
N ARG A 316 -5.14 5.25 -15.48
CA ARG A 316 -4.98 6.69 -15.23
C ARG A 316 -3.67 6.98 -14.55
N TRP A 317 -3.08 8.11 -14.86
CA TRP A 317 -2.04 8.68 -14.03
C TRP A 317 -2.67 9.33 -12.79
N ARG A 318 -1.99 9.21 -11.64
CA ARG A 318 -2.40 9.82 -10.36
C ARG A 318 -1.23 10.52 -9.69
N SER A 319 -1.51 11.66 -9.03
CA SER A 319 -0.49 12.36 -8.23
C SER A 319 -0.08 11.57 -6.98
N TRP A 320 -0.95 10.67 -6.47
CA TRP A 320 -0.81 9.94 -5.21
C TRP A 320 -0.64 10.83 -3.97
N GLN A 321 -0.85 12.10 -4.14
CA GLN A 321 -0.83 13.10 -3.07
C GLN A 321 -1.79 14.24 -3.40
N PRO A 322 -2.19 15.07 -2.41
CA PRO A 322 -3.04 16.21 -2.67
C PRO A 322 -2.47 17.12 -3.76
N PRO A 323 -3.31 17.65 -4.66
CA PRO A 323 -2.87 18.58 -5.69
C PRO A 323 -2.26 19.84 -5.07
N GLU A 324 -1.13 20.26 -5.63
CA GLU A 324 -0.46 21.51 -5.27
C GLU A 324 -0.10 22.29 -6.55
N PRO A 325 -0.06 23.62 -6.49
CA PRO A 325 0.38 24.42 -7.61
C PRO A 325 1.78 24.02 -8.09
N GLY A 326 1.94 23.90 -9.40
CA GLY A 326 3.21 23.48 -10.01
C GLY A 326 3.35 21.99 -10.31
N MET A 327 2.42 21.14 -9.88
CA MET A 327 2.33 19.77 -10.37
C MET A 327 1.99 19.78 -11.86
N TYR A 328 2.55 18.85 -12.64
CA TYR A 328 2.37 18.84 -14.10
C TYR A 328 2.46 17.46 -14.73
N LEU A 329 1.86 17.33 -15.93
CA LEU A 329 2.19 16.34 -16.93
C LEU A 329 2.76 17.07 -18.15
N GLU A 330 3.85 16.55 -18.74
CA GLU A 330 4.58 17.19 -19.83
C GLU A 330 4.89 16.20 -20.95
N ILE A 331 4.79 16.68 -22.18
CA ILE A 331 5.29 16.02 -23.39
C ILE A 331 6.45 16.85 -23.92
N ASP A 332 7.62 16.21 -24.13
CA ASP A 332 8.75 16.76 -24.89
C ASP A 332 8.81 16.06 -26.24
N PHE A 333 8.58 16.81 -27.28
CA PHE A 333 8.58 16.32 -28.67
C PHE A 333 10.01 16.24 -29.22
N PRO A 334 10.36 15.21 -30.00
CA PRO A 334 11.69 15.10 -30.62
C PRO A 334 11.95 16.24 -31.62
N ARG A 335 10.88 16.80 -32.19
CA ARG A 335 10.88 17.98 -33.08
C ARG A 335 9.71 18.87 -32.69
N GLY A 336 9.80 20.17 -33.01
CA GLY A 336 8.68 21.09 -32.81
C GLY A 336 7.42 20.57 -33.51
N GLN A 337 6.30 20.59 -32.78
CA GLN A 337 4.99 20.19 -33.29
C GLN A 337 4.08 21.40 -33.33
N THR A 338 3.38 21.61 -34.44
CA THR A 338 2.35 22.64 -34.51
C THR A 338 1.07 22.10 -33.88
N LEU A 339 0.69 22.66 -32.73
CA LEU A 339 -0.50 22.26 -31.98
C LEU A 339 -1.51 23.40 -32.04
N ASP A 340 -2.79 23.04 -31.95
CA ASP A 340 -3.93 23.97 -31.84
C ASP A 340 -4.89 23.60 -30.71
N SER A 341 -4.77 22.41 -30.16
CA SER A 341 -5.59 21.98 -29.03
C SER A 341 -4.90 20.92 -28.18
N VAL A 342 -5.21 20.95 -26.87
CA VAL A 342 -4.85 19.91 -25.92
C VAL A 342 -6.10 19.52 -25.13
N ILE A 343 -6.35 18.23 -25.02
CA ILE A 343 -7.49 17.68 -24.28
C ILE A 343 -6.99 16.83 -23.12
N VAL A 344 -7.54 17.09 -21.94
CA VAL A 344 -7.33 16.28 -20.75
C VAL A 344 -8.64 15.60 -20.36
N GLU A 345 -8.64 14.28 -20.40
CA GLU A 345 -9.74 13.46 -19.88
C GLU A 345 -9.50 13.21 -18.39
N SER A 346 -10.38 13.77 -17.57
CA SER A 346 -10.26 13.65 -16.10
C SER A 346 -11.10 12.50 -15.59
N SER A 347 -10.60 11.78 -14.60
CA SER A 347 -11.40 10.80 -13.87
C SER A 347 -12.41 11.49 -12.95
N GLY A 348 -13.54 10.83 -12.68
CA GLY A 348 -14.63 11.41 -11.90
C GLY A 348 -14.27 11.80 -10.46
N ASP A 349 -13.25 11.20 -9.89
CA ASP A 349 -12.70 11.50 -8.56
C ASP A 349 -11.75 12.73 -8.55
N SER A 350 -11.44 13.29 -9.71
CA SER A 350 -10.56 14.47 -9.87
C SER A 350 -11.33 15.76 -10.17
N SER A 351 -12.47 15.95 -9.54
CA SER A 351 -13.34 17.11 -9.76
C SER A 351 -12.72 18.46 -9.39
N ALA A 352 -11.68 18.47 -8.58
CA ALA A 352 -11.04 19.67 -8.05
C ALA A 352 -9.81 20.15 -8.86
N ALA A 353 -9.48 19.53 -9.99
CA ALA A 353 -8.35 19.95 -10.80
C ALA A 353 -8.61 21.31 -11.44
N LYS A 354 -7.78 22.30 -11.11
CA LYS A 354 -7.68 23.59 -11.77
C LYS A 354 -6.37 23.65 -12.50
N ILE A 355 -6.42 23.61 -13.81
CA ILE A 355 -5.24 23.43 -14.65
C ILE A 355 -5.10 24.57 -15.68
N LYS A 356 -3.86 24.85 -16.03
CA LYS A 356 -3.47 25.70 -17.15
C LYS A 356 -2.60 24.93 -18.14
N LEU A 357 -2.46 25.47 -19.34
CA LEU A 357 -1.58 24.95 -20.37
C LEU A 357 -0.38 25.89 -20.55
N ASP A 358 0.82 25.38 -20.34
CA ASP A 358 2.07 26.06 -20.67
C ASP A 358 2.74 25.35 -21.85
N GLY A 359 3.40 26.14 -22.72
CA GLY A 359 4.17 25.63 -23.85
C GLY A 359 5.57 26.23 -23.91
N LEU A 360 6.52 25.42 -24.36
CA LEU A 360 7.90 25.82 -24.65
C LEU A 360 8.08 25.89 -26.15
N ALA A 361 8.35 27.06 -26.68
CA ALA A 361 8.69 27.27 -28.07
C ALA A 361 10.16 26.95 -28.35
N ASN A 362 10.58 27.01 -29.63
CA ASN A 362 11.96 26.76 -30.04
C ASN A 362 12.96 27.77 -29.47
N ASP A 363 12.51 28.93 -29.01
CA ASP A 363 13.33 29.97 -28.36
C ASP A 363 13.71 29.62 -26.90
N GLY A 364 13.26 28.47 -26.39
CA GLY A 364 13.55 28.00 -25.04
C GLY A 364 12.77 28.70 -23.92
N LYS A 365 11.74 29.51 -24.25
CA LYS A 365 10.94 30.22 -23.24
C LYS A 365 9.60 29.52 -23.01
N TRP A 366 9.28 29.31 -21.75
CA TRP A 366 7.96 28.89 -21.31
C TRP A 366 6.97 30.04 -21.35
N THR A 367 5.82 29.81 -21.95
CA THR A 367 4.70 30.77 -21.97
C THR A 367 3.41 30.06 -21.60
N THR A 368 2.55 30.73 -20.87
CA THR A 368 1.18 30.24 -20.65
C THR A 368 0.40 30.43 -21.95
N ILE A 369 -0.05 29.32 -22.52
CA ILE A 369 -0.82 29.29 -23.78
C ILE A 369 -2.29 29.51 -23.49
N ALA A 370 -2.82 28.86 -22.44
CA ALA A 370 -4.19 29.04 -21.99
C ALA A 370 -4.26 28.93 -20.46
N ALA A 371 -4.91 29.90 -19.84
CA ALA A 371 -4.99 30.02 -18.38
C ALA A 371 -5.99 29.05 -17.77
N ALA A 372 -7.00 28.60 -18.52
CA ALA A 372 -8.00 27.63 -18.11
C ALA A 372 -8.56 26.87 -19.32
N PRO A 373 -9.00 25.62 -19.16
CA PRO A 373 -9.69 24.87 -20.20
C PRO A 373 -11.18 25.25 -20.26
N THR A 374 -11.82 24.96 -21.39
CA THR A 374 -13.26 24.79 -21.47
C THR A 374 -13.62 23.38 -21.01
N GLU A 375 -14.73 23.24 -20.28
CA GLU A 375 -15.19 21.96 -19.75
C GLU A 375 -16.41 21.46 -20.52
N SER A 376 -16.39 20.18 -20.84
CA SER A 376 -17.54 19.44 -21.35
C SER A 376 -17.63 18.06 -20.69
N ILE A 377 -18.78 17.43 -20.84
CA ILE A 377 -19.08 16.13 -20.23
C ILE A 377 -19.38 15.14 -21.35
N ARG A 378 -18.68 14.00 -21.32
CA ARG A 378 -18.92 12.88 -22.26
C ARG A 378 -19.48 11.68 -21.50
N PRO A 379 -20.67 11.17 -21.86
CA PRO A 379 -21.20 9.93 -21.31
C PRO A 379 -20.28 8.75 -21.66
N ASN A 380 -20.13 7.82 -20.73
CA ASN A 380 -19.44 6.57 -21.00
C ASN A 380 -20.27 5.72 -21.98
N ARG A 381 -19.66 5.30 -23.08
CA ARG A 381 -20.34 4.56 -24.16
C ARG A 381 -20.24 3.05 -24.03
N MET A 382 -19.36 2.55 -23.18
CA MET A 382 -19.13 1.11 -22.99
C MET A 382 -18.97 0.80 -21.50
N SER A 383 -19.24 -0.44 -21.14
CA SER A 383 -19.04 -0.89 -19.77
C SER A 383 -17.58 -0.82 -19.39
N LEU A 384 -17.23 0.05 -18.46
CA LEU A 384 -15.87 0.13 -17.92
C LEU A 384 -15.50 -1.15 -17.17
N ARG A 385 -16.47 -1.90 -16.64
CA ARG A 385 -16.23 -3.18 -15.96
C ARG A 385 -15.65 -4.21 -16.91
N GLN A 386 -16.21 -4.35 -18.12
CA GLN A 386 -15.66 -5.24 -19.15
C GLN A 386 -14.28 -4.76 -19.64
N ALA A 387 -14.10 -3.45 -19.78
CA ALA A 387 -12.79 -2.89 -20.13
C ALA A 387 -11.73 -3.22 -19.07
N ALA A 388 -12.08 -3.13 -17.78
CA ALA A 388 -11.17 -3.46 -16.67
C ALA A 388 -10.75 -4.94 -16.69
N THR A 389 -11.70 -5.86 -16.85
CA THR A 389 -11.38 -7.29 -16.93
C THR A 389 -10.61 -7.65 -18.19
N ALA A 390 -10.89 -6.99 -19.32
CA ALA A 390 -10.10 -7.14 -20.55
C ALA A 390 -8.65 -6.67 -20.33
N GLU A 391 -8.44 -5.54 -19.65
CA GLU A 391 -7.12 -5.01 -19.28
C GLU A 391 -6.37 -5.98 -18.35
N LEU A 392 -7.05 -6.55 -17.34
CA LEU A 392 -6.46 -7.57 -16.48
C LEU A 392 -6.03 -8.82 -17.27
N LYS A 393 -6.88 -9.28 -18.21
CA LYS A 393 -6.54 -10.41 -19.10
C LYS A 393 -5.31 -10.12 -19.96
N ALA A 394 -5.22 -8.92 -20.53
CA ALA A 394 -4.05 -8.48 -21.30
C ALA A 394 -2.76 -8.51 -20.47
N ARG A 395 -2.87 -8.28 -19.15
CA ARG A 395 -1.76 -8.36 -18.17
C ARG A 395 -1.56 -9.77 -17.60
N GLY A 396 -2.27 -10.76 -18.12
CA GLY A 396 -2.13 -12.18 -17.75
C GLY A 396 -2.87 -12.58 -16.47
N VAL A 397 -3.77 -11.74 -15.95
CA VAL A 397 -4.60 -12.05 -14.77
C VAL A 397 -5.95 -12.58 -15.25
N ARG A 398 -6.27 -13.82 -14.88
CA ARG A 398 -7.54 -14.46 -15.27
C ARG A 398 -8.40 -14.89 -14.10
N TYR A 399 -7.91 -14.79 -12.88
CA TYR A 399 -8.65 -15.17 -11.69
C TYR A 399 -8.65 -14.03 -10.69
N LEU A 400 -9.79 -13.83 -10.03
CA LEU A 400 -9.99 -12.82 -9.01
C LEU A 400 -10.56 -13.48 -7.76
N LEU A 401 -9.86 -13.40 -6.62
CA LEU A 401 -10.35 -13.83 -5.33
C LEU A 401 -10.87 -12.64 -4.55
N ILE A 402 -12.13 -12.66 -4.17
CA ILE A 402 -12.81 -11.60 -3.41
C ILE A 402 -13.41 -12.20 -2.15
N ILE A 403 -13.21 -11.52 -1.01
CA ILE A 403 -13.93 -11.80 0.24
C ILE A 403 -15.02 -10.76 0.46
N ASP A 404 -16.08 -11.15 1.17
CA ASP A 404 -17.31 -10.33 1.28
C ASP A 404 -17.11 -8.98 2.01
N ASP A 405 -16.02 -8.81 2.79
CA ASP A 405 -15.65 -7.54 3.44
C ASP A 405 -14.77 -6.62 2.56
N THR A 406 -14.36 -7.09 1.38
CA THR A 406 -13.59 -6.30 0.44
C THR A 406 -14.42 -5.15 -0.12
N ILE A 407 -13.80 -3.96 -0.25
CA ILE A 407 -14.43 -2.82 -0.93
C ILE A 407 -14.83 -3.24 -2.35
N GLY A 408 -16.11 -3.06 -2.68
CA GLY A 408 -16.64 -3.45 -3.99
C GLY A 408 -17.07 -4.92 -4.12
N ALA A 409 -16.97 -5.75 -3.08
CA ALA A 409 -17.39 -7.16 -3.13
C ALA A 409 -18.84 -7.33 -3.61
N ASN A 410 -19.74 -6.45 -3.18
CA ASN A 410 -21.14 -6.45 -3.63
C ASN A 410 -21.28 -6.14 -5.13
N ASP A 411 -20.44 -5.26 -5.67
CA ASP A 411 -20.45 -4.91 -7.09
C ASP A 411 -20.02 -6.11 -7.94
N PHE A 412 -18.93 -6.78 -7.58
CA PHE A 412 -18.48 -8.00 -8.27
C PHE A 412 -19.52 -9.11 -8.22
N ARG A 413 -20.22 -9.27 -7.12
CA ARG A 413 -21.26 -10.28 -6.94
C ARG A 413 -22.51 -9.96 -7.74
N SER A 414 -23.02 -8.74 -7.61
CA SER A 414 -24.31 -8.33 -8.22
C SER A 414 -24.20 -8.11 -9.73
N TYR A 415 -23.03 -7.67 -10.20
CA TYR A 415 -22.79 -7.31 -11.59
C TYR A 415 -21.74 -8.19 -12.27
N SER A 416 -21.55 -9.43 -11.81
CA SER A 416 -20.52 -10.35 -12.37
C SER A 416 -20.61 -10.50 -13.89
N LYS A 417 -21.82 -10.50 -14.46
CA LYS A 417 -22.04 -10.51 -15.93
C LYS A 417 -21.52 -9.24 -16.61
N LEU A 418 -21.69 -8.07 -15.99
CA LEU A 418 -21.17 -6.80 -16.52
C LEU A 418 -19.64 -6.74 -16.43
N TRP A 419 -19.05 -7.47 -15.50
CA TRP A 419 -17.62 -7.68 -15.42
C TRP A 419 -17.09 -8.73 -16.40
N GLY A 420 -17.97 -9.51 -17.06
CA GLY A 420 -17.54 -10.66 -17.86
C GLY A 420 -16.87 -11.73 -17.00
N MET A 421 -17.40 -11.97 -15.80
CA MET A 421 -16.83 -12.92 -14.85
C MET A 421 -17.82 -14.00 -14.45
N LYS A 422 -17.27 -15.20 -14.20
CA LYS A 422 -18.00 -16.37 -13.70
C LYS A 422 -17.42 -16.80 -12.36
N SER A 423 -18.28 -17.00 -11.35
CA SER A 423 -17.87 -17.64 -10.10
C SER A 423 -17.55 -19.12 -10.37
N VAL A 424 -16.34 -19.55 -10.01
CA VAL A 424 -15.85 -20.91 -10.24
C VAL A 424 -15.69 -21.71 -8.95
N ALA A 425 -15.51 -21.03 -7.81
CA ALA A 425 -15.47 -21.66 -6.49
C ALA A 425 -15.89 -20.67 -5.40
N GLN A 426 -16.35 -21.19 -4.28
CA GLN A 426 -16.70 -20.42 -3.09
C GLN A 426 -16.39 -21.22 -1.84
N HIS A 427 -15.82 -20.55 -0.82
CA HIS A 427 -15.65 -21.09 0.51
C HIS A 427 -15.97 -20.01 1.56
N GLY A 428 -17.03 -20.23 2.33
CA GLY A 428 -17.51 -19.22 3.28
C GLY A 428 -17.74 -17.87 2.60
N VAL A 429 -17.07 -16.85 3.10
CA VAL A 429 -17.11 -15.46 2.59
C VAL A 429 -16.21 -15.20 1.39
N ALA A 430 -15.37 -16.16 1.01
CA ALA A 430 -14.44 -16.03 -0.11
C ALA A 430 -15.01 -16.61 -1.40
N ARG A 431 -14.89 -15.88 -2.51
CA ARG A 431 -15.34 -16.27 -3.85
C ARG A 431 -14.22 -16.12 -4.86
N LEU A 432 -14.07 -17.15 -5.67
CA LEU A 432 -13.12 -17.16 -6.78
C LEU A 432 -13.88 -16.99 -8.09
N TYR A 433 -13.50 -15.97 -8.83
CA TYR A 433 -14.05 -15.67 -10.15
C TYR A 433 -13.04 -15.97 -11.24
N PHE A 434 -13.52 -16.46 -12.36
CA PHE A 434 -12.80 -16.55 -13.63
C PHE A 434 -13.24 -15.43 -14.55
N ILE A 435 -12.30 -14.73 -15.18
CA ILE A 435 -12.53 -13.69 -16.17
C ILE A 435 -12.68 -14.38 -17.55
N GLU A 436 -13.84 -14.27 -18.15
CA GLU A 436 -14.22 -14.93 -19.43
C GLU A 436 -13.49 -14.34 -20.66
#